data_e6d891784fd6c5e4fd2c900f8d70c0c9
#
_entry.id   e6d891784fd6c5e4fd2c900f8d70c0c9
#
_cell.length_a   1.000
_cell.length_b   1.000
_cell.length_c   1.000
_cell.angle_alpha   90.00
_cell.angle_beta   90.00
_cell.angle_gamma   90.00
#
_symmetry.space_group_name_H-M   'P 1'
#
loop_
_entity.id
_entity.type
_entity.pdbx_description
1 polymer ?
#
loop_
_entity_poly.entity_id
_entity_poly.type
_entity_poly.pdbx_seq_one_letter_code
_entity_poly.pdbx_strand_id
1 'polypeptide(L)'
;MQSVHDLSLESFLPLARMRAVEESGYSSYSGAKPFPHIVLDNFFDPALVDTVLDEFPKPGQIRWQRFDNEREIKLASAADASFGPVTRLLLYHLNSITFLEFLSTITGIPNLIPDPSFDGGGLHQIVRGGKLGIHADFNKHRQYNLDRRLNLLLYLNKDWKEQYGGHLELWDREMTHCEAKVLPVFNRVMIFGTTDFTYHGHPDPLRCPEEMTRKSLALYYFSNGRPPEEISGDHTTIFRARRDGDFTPTMRQRIASVAKDLLPPIVMRRLRKNRSAGAS
;
A
#
# COMPACT_ATOMS: atom_id res chain seq x y z
N MET A 1 -31.16 13.63 -3.04
CA MET A 1 -30.63 13.42 -1.66
C MET A 1 -31.15 12.08 -1.19
N GLN A 2 -30.28 11.07 -1.07
CA GLN A 2 -30.66 9.82 -0.40
C GLN A 2 -31.00 10.13 1.06
N SER A 3 -32.06 9.54 1.57
CA SER A 3 -32.46 9.68 2.97
C SER A 3 -31.35 9.13 3.86
N VAL A 4 -31.08 9.75 5.00
CA VAL A 4 -30.12 9.26 6.01
C VAL A 4 -30.49 7.83 6.48
N HIS A 5 -31.74 7.41 6.27
CA HIS A 5 -32.22 6.06 6.60
C HIS A 5 -31.73 4.98 5.61
N ASP A 6 -31.16 5.36 4.45
CA ASP A 6 -30.65 4.41 3.43
C ASP A 6 -29.15 4.11 3.60
N LEU A 7 -28.45 4.71 4.56
CA LEU A 7 -27.02 4.49 4.84
C LEU A 7 -26.86 3.28 5.78
N SER A 8 -26.89 2.08 5.21
CA SER A 8 -26.58 0.84 5.92
C SER A 8 -25.08 0.50 5.80
N LEU A 9 -24.58 -0.38 6.65
CA LEU A 9 -23.23 -0.94 6.54
C LEU A 9 -22.99 -1.56 5.15
N GLU A 10 -24.02 -2.20 4.59
CA GLU A 10 -24.00 -2.84 3.27
C GLU A 10 -23.82 -1.84 2.11
N SER A 11 -24.14 -0.56 2.34
CA SER A 11 -23.88 0.49 1.36
C SER A 11 -22.37 0.74 1.13
N PHE A 12 -21.54 0.36 2.09
CA PHE A 12 -20.09 0.56 2.03
C PHE A 12 -19.30 -0.75 2.03
N LEU A 13 -19.79 -1.80 2.68
CA LEU A 13 -19.14 -3.10 2.75
C LEU A 13 -19.96 -4.19 2.04
N PRO A 14 -19.40 -4.90 1.07
CA PRO A 14 -20.11 -5.96 0.34
C PRO A 14 -20.18 -7.24 1.16
N LEU A 15 -20.99 -7.26 2.25
CA LEU A 15 -20.99 -8.32 3.24
C LEU A 15 -21.22 -9.74 2.67
N ALA A 16 -22.09 -9.88 1.69
CA ALA A 16 -22.33 -11.17 1.04
C ALA A 16 -21.08 -11.67 0.28
N ARG A 17 -20.37 -10.73 -0.38
CA ARG A 17 -19.13 -11.05 -1.10
C ARG A 17 -17.99 -11.32 -0.15
N MET A 18 -17.88 -10.59 0.97
CA MET A 18 -16.89 -10.84 2.01
C MET A 18 -17.04 -12.28 2.53
N ARG A 19 -18.26 -12.72 2.89
CA ARG A 19 -18.54 -14.11 3.31
C ARG A 19 -18.12 -15.14 2.25
N ALA A 20 -18.44 -14.91 0.98
CA ALA A 20 -18.03 -15.80 -0.10
C ALA A 20 -16.50 -15.88 -0.26
N VAL A 21 -15.79 -14.76 -0.06
CA VAL A 21 -14.32 -14.75 -0.10
C VAL A 21 -13.72 -15.47 1.11
N GLU A 22 -14.34 -15.40 2.29
CA GLU A 22 -13.87 -16.08 3.51
C GLU A 22 -13.79 -17.60 3.35
N GLU A 23 -14.65 -18.23 2.53
CA GLU A 23 -14.68 -19.69 2.33
C GLU A 23 -13.35 -20.25 1.79
N SER A 24 -12.62 -19.50 0.95
CA SER A 24 -11.36 -19.96 0.33
C SER A 24 -10.24 -18.92 0.43
N GLY A 25 -10.52 -17.78 1.02
CA GLY A 25 -9.62 -16.62 1.04
C GLY A 25 -8.29 -16.91 1.70
N TYR A 26 -8.30 -17.62 2.83
CA TYR A 26 -7.07 -17.96 3.54
C TYR A 26 -6.11 -18.80 2.70
N SER A 27 -6.58 -19.86 2.06
CA SER A 27 -5.74 -20.70 1.22
C SER A 27 -5.24 -19.96 -0.02
N SER A 28 -6.09 -19.13 -0.62
CA SER A 28 -5.73 -18.30 -1.76
C SER A 28 -4.67 -17.25 -1.39
N TYR A 29 -4.83 -16.58 -0.25
CA TYR A 29 -3.90 -15.59 0.25
C TYR A 29 -2.56 -16.20 0.67
N SER A 30 -2.58 -17.21 1.54
CA SER A 30 -1.35 -17.80 2.12
C SER A 30 -0.53 -18.58 1.11
N GLY A 31 -1.18 -19.20 0.11
CA GLY A 31 -0.52 -19.97 -0.95
C GLY A 31 0.02 -19.15 -2.11
N ALA A 32 -0.30 -17.85 -2.18
CA ALA A 32 0.12 -16.98 -3.28
C ALA A 32 1.64 -16.73 -3.30
N LYS A 33 2.20 -16.60 -4.50
CA LYS A 33 3.62 -16.34 -4.74
C LYS A 33 3.81 -14.93 -5.33
N PRO A 34 4.92 -14.23 -4.99
CA PRO A 34 6.10 -14.65 -4.20
C PRO A 34 5.91 -14.55 -2.68
N PHE A 35 4.84 -13.92 -2.22
CA PHE A 35 4.49 -13.77 -0.80
C PHE A 35 2.96 -13.72 -0.66
N PRO A 36 2.40 -13.88 0.56
CA PRO A 36 0.97 -13.90 0.77
C PRO A 36 0.27 -12.67 0.21
N HIS A 37 -0.66 -12.89 -0.71
CA HIS A 37 -1.49 -11.83 -1.29
C HIS A 37 -2.79 -12.38 -1.89
N ILE A 38 -3.77 -11.50 -2.11
CA ILE A 38 -5.01 -11.83 -2.81
C ILE A 38 -5.47 -10.65 -3.66
N VAL A 39 -6.02 -10.96 -4.83
CA VAL A 39 -6.63 -9.98 -5.74
C VAL A 39 -8.12 -10.26 -5.83
N LEU A 40 -8.93 -9.24 -5.59
CA LEU A 40 -10.39 -9.33 -5.60
C LEU A 40 -10.94 -8.35 -6.64
N ASP A 41 -11.43 -8.88 -7.77
CA ASP A 41 -12.02 -8.08 -8.83
C ASP A 41 -13.47 -7.71 -8.56
N ASN A 42 -13.87 -6.51 -8.95
CA ASN A 42 -15.22 -5.98 -8.75
C ASN A 42 -15.70 -6.15 -7.30
N PHE A 43 -14.86 -5.85 -6.33
CA PHE A 43 -15.10 -6.20 -4.93
C PHE A 43 -16.24 -5.40 -4.31
N PHE A 44 -16.31 -4.12 -4.54
CA PHE A 44 -17.38 -3.23 -4.04
C PHE A 44 -18.51 -3.06 -5.05
N ASP A 45 -19.62 -2.46 -4.59
CA ASP A 45 -20.65 -1.97 -5.50
C ASP A 45 -20.03 -0.97 -6.50
N PRO A 46 -20.20 -1.17 -7.80
CA PRO A 46 -19.65 -0.27 -8.81
C PRO A 46 -20.09 1.19 -8.64
N ALA A 47 -21.33 1.44 -8.21
CA ALA A 47 -21.85 2.79 -8.02
C ALA A 47 -21.16 3.51 -6.85
N LEU A 48 -20.82 2.77 -5.78
CA LEU A 48 -20.01 3.30 -4.69
C LEU A 48 -18.62 3.71 -5.19
N VAL A 49 -17.95 2.82 -5.93
CA VAL A 49 -16.59 3.09 -6.41
C VAL A 49 -16.58 4.20 -7.47
N ASP A 50 -17.65 4.33 -8.25
CA ASP A 50 -17.85 5.45 -9.18
C ASP A 50 -17.93 6.79 -8.43
N THR A 51 -18.72 6.84 -7.36
CA THR A 51 -18.80 8.04 -6.51
C THR A 51 -17.45 8.39 -5.89
N VAL A 52 -16.70 7.39 -5.41
CA VAL A 52 -15.34 7.58 -4.88
C VAL A 52 -14.39 8.12 -5.97
N LEU A 53 -14.52 7.64 -7.21
CA LEU A 53 -13.71 8.13 -8.32
C LEU A 53 -14.08 9.57 -8.70
N ASP A 54 -15.36 9.92 -8.67
CA ASP A 54 -15.85 11.29 -8.94
C ASP A 54 -15.36 12.30 -7.89
N GLU A 55 -15.28 11.85 -6.64
CA GLU A 55 -14.70 12.64 -5.53
C GLU A 55 -13.18 12.75 -5.57
N PHE A 56 -12.50 11.93 -6.38
CA PHE A 56 -11.03 11.85 -6.37
C PHE A 56 -10.41 13.15 -6.93
N PRO A 57 -9.60 13.89 -6.15
CA PRO A 57 -9.12 15.21 -6.56
C PRO A 57 -8.11 15.11 -7.71
N LYS A 58 -8.19 16.07 -8.64
CA LYS A 58 -7.19 16.22 -9.72
C LYS A 58 -5.84 16.67 -9.15
N PRO A 59 -4.72 16.48 -9.88
CA PRO A 59 -3.37 16.82 -9.40
C PRO A 59 -3.19 18.26 -8.92
N GLY A 60 -3.99 19.21 -9.40
CA GLY A 60 -3.93 20.63 -9.00
C GLY A 60 -4.97 21.08 -7.96
N GLN A 61 -5.89 20.21 -7.54
CA GLN A 61 -7.05 20.62 -6.72
C GLN A 61 -6.76 20.67 -5.22
N ILE A 62 -5.80 19.89 -4.73
CA ILE A 62 -5.43 19.83 -3.32
C ILE A 62 -3.92 19.98 -3.15
N ARG A 63 -3.48 20.18 -1.91
CA ARG A 63 -2.07 20.13 -1.57
C ARG A 63 -1.61 18.68 -1.43
N TRP A 64 -1.04 18.14 -2.51
CA TRP A 64 -0.43 16.82 -2.50
C TRP A 64 0.96 16.84 -1.84
N GLN A 65 1.28 15.80 -1.10
CA GLN A 65 2.66 15.43 -0.85
C GLN A 65 3.24 14.90 -2.17
N ARG A 66 4.25 15.58 -2.69
CA ARG A 66 4.90 15.24 -3.96
C ARG A 66 6.19 14.49 -3.69
N PHE A 67 6.33 13.37 -4.34
CA PHE A 67 7.57 12.63 -4.43
C PHE A 67 8.05 12.77 -5.87
N ASP A 68 9.27 13.26 -6.04
CA ASP A 68 9.89 13.47 -7.36
C ASP A 68 11.40 13.22 -7.23
N ASN A 69 11.77 11.96 -7.41
CA ASN A 69 13.15 11.51 -7.33
C ASN A 69 13.37 10.27 -8.20
N GLU A 70 14.59 9.79 -8.29
CA GLU A 70 14.96 8.65 -9.14
C GLU A 70 14.19 7.36 -8.84
N ARG A 71 13.65 7.19 -7.63
CA ARG A 71 12.96 5.98 -7.16
C ARG A 71 11.46 6.07 -7.29
N GLU A 72 10.90 7.26 -7.10
CA GLU A 72 9.47 7.45 -7.12
C GLU A 72 9.08 8.84 -7.63
N ILE A 73 8.07 8.86 -8.49
CA ILE A 73 7.39 10.06 -8.97
C ILE A 73 5.91 9.82 -8.77
N LYS A 74 5.36 10.35 -7.65
CA LYS A 74 3.96 10.13 -7.25
C LYS A 74 3.41 11.28 -6.41
N LEU A 75 2.09 11.31 -6.28
CA LEU A 75 1.34 12.19 -5.40
C LEU A 75 0.65 11.35 -4.33
N ALA A 76 0.66 11.79 -3.09
CA ALA A 76 -0.06 11.16 -1.98
C ALA A 76 -0.77 12.20 -1.12
N SER A 77 -1.94 11.86 -0.61
CA SER A 77 -2.67 12.66 0.36
C SER A 77 -3.32 11.78 1.41
N ALA A 78 -2.86 11.90 2.64
CA ALA A 78 -3.41 11.25 3.82
C ALA A 78 -4.27 12.19 4.68
N ALA A 79 -4.38 13.47 4.31
CA ALA A 79 -5.16 14.43 5.07
C ALA A 79 -6.66 14.16 4.90
N ASP A 80 -7.37 13.88 5.99
CA ASP A 80 -8.82 13.63 6.01
C ASP A 80 -9.62 14.76 5.31
N ALA A 81 -9.18 16.01 5.45
CA ALA A 81 -9.77 17.16 4.77
C ALA A 81 -9.72 17.08 3.22
N SER A 82 -8.89 16.20 2.66
CA SER A 82 -8.77 16.01 1.21
C SER A 82 -9.73 14.94 0.67
N PHE A 83 -10.42 14.22 1.55
CA PHE A 83 -11.34 13.15 1.15
C PHE A 83 -12.75 13.72 0.89
N GLY A 84 -13.36 13.31 -0.19
CA GLY A 84 -14.79 13.53 -0.40
C GLY A 84 -15.62 12.79 0.65
N PRO A 85 -16.90 13.16 0.85
CA PRO A 85 -17.72 12.61 1.93
C PRO A 85 -17.93 11.08 1.82
N VAL A 86 -18.16 10.56 0.61
CA VAL A 86 -18.35 9.11 0.40
C VAL A 86 -17.01 8.36 0.53
N THR A 87 -15.94 8.91 -0.02
CA THR A 87 -14.58 8.38 0.13
C THR A 87 -14.18 8.26 1.60
N ARG A 88 -14.46 9.29 2.40
CA ARG A 88 -14.18 9.29 3.84
C ARG A 88 -14.96 8.20 4.56
N LEU A 89 -16.26 8.06 4.29
CA LEU A 89 -17.08 7.01 4.88
C LEU A 89 -16.59 5.61 4.49
N LEU A 90 -16.25 5.39 3.22
CA LEU A 90 -15.65 4.13 2.79
C LEU A 90 -14.37 3.81 3.57
N LEU A 91 -13.46 4.77 3.67
CA LEU A 91 -12.20 4.59 4.41
C LEU A 91 -12.45 4.28 5.91
N TYR A 92 -13.44 4.89 6.54
CA TYR A 92 -13.83 4.58 7.92
C TYR A 92 -14.42 3.18 8.06
N HIS A 93 -15.25 2.75 7.10
CA HIS A 93 -15.78 1.37 7.09
C HIS A 93 -14.68 0.33 6.85
N LEU A 94 -13.67 0.64 6.03
CA LEU A 94 -12.49 -0.22 5.85
C LEU A 94 -11.60 -0.30 7.11
N ASN A 95 -11.76 0.62 8.04
CA ASN A 95 -11.13 0.59 9.36
C ASN A 95 -12.06 0.04 10.48
N SER A 96 -13.28 -0.39 10.13
CA SER A 96 -14.26 -0.93 11.10
C SER A 96 -13.92 -2.35 11.54
N ILE A 97 -14.43 -2.75 12.71
CA ILE A 97 -14.25 -4.11 13.24
C ILE A 97 -14.73 -5.18 12.25
N THR A 98 -15.86 -4.97 11.58
CA THR A 98 -16.39 -5.90 10.57
C THR A 98 -15.40 -6.18 9.46
N PHE A 99 -14.73 -5.15 8.96
CA PHE A 99 -13.73 -5.32 7.91
C PHE A 99 -12.41 -5.89 8.43
N LEU A 100 -12.01 -5.56 9.66
CA LEU A 100 -10.83 -6.14 10.31
C LEU A 100 -11.00 -7.64 10.58
N GLU A 101 -12.18 -8.10 10.98
CA GLU A 101 -12.50 -9.52 11.14
C GLU A 101 -12.42 -10.26 9.80
N PHE A 102 -12.97 -9.70 8.72
CA PHE A 102 -12.81 -10.21 7.37
C PHE A 102 -11.33 -10.34 7.00
N LEU A 103 -10.53 -9.28 7.17
CA LEU A 103 -9.09 -9.32 6.90
C LEU A 103 -8.39 -10.38 7.74
N SER A 104 -8.71 -10.49 9.03
CA SER A 104 -8.12 -11.49 9.91
C SER A 104 -8.45 -12.92 9.45
N THR A 105 -9.69 -13.15 9.00
CA THR A 105 -10.13 -14.45 8.49
C THR A 105 -9.37 -14.85 7.23
N ILE A 106 -9.28 -13.98 6.24
CA ILE A 106 -8.64 -14.31 4.96
C ILE A 106 -7.11 -14.29 5.00
N THR A 107 -6.50 -13.61 5.96
CA THR A 107 -5.03 -13.51 6.07
C THR A 107 -4.44 -14.40 7.16
N GLY A 108 -5.24 -14.85 8.12
CA GLY A 108 -4.78 -15.56 9.31
C GLY A 108 -4.03 -14.67 10.32
N ILE A 109 -4.03 -13.35 10.14
CA ILE A 109 -3.36 -12.41 11.04
C ILE A 109 -4.38 -11.93 12.08
N PRO A 110 -4.26 -12.33 13.35
CA PRO A 110 -5.19 -11.93 14.39
C PRO A 110 -4.93 -10.50 14.88
N ASN A 111 -5.93 -9.92 15.53
CA ASN A 111 -5.83 -8.65 16.25
C ASN A 111 -5.28 -7.50 15.38
N LEU A 112 -5.75 -7.39 14.15
CA LEU A 112 -5.40 -6.28 13.27
C LEU A 112 -5.89 -4.96 13.85
N ILE A 113 -5.03 -3.96 13.78
CA ILE A 113 -5.27 -2.59 14.24
C ILE A 113 -5.32 -1.68 13.01
N PRO A 114 -6.39 -0.91 12.78
CA PRO A 114 -6.47 0.02 11.66
C PRO A 114 -5.62 1.26 11.93
N ASP A 115 -5.32 2.02 10.87
CA ASP A 115 -4.70 3.34 11.00
C ASP A 115 -5.74 4.44 10.70
N PRO A 116 -6.33 5.07 11.73
CA PRO A 116 -7.27 6.17 11.54
C PRO A 116 -6.61 7.47 11.05
N SER A 117 -5.28 7.56 11.15
CA SER A 117 -4.51 8.72 10.66
C SER A 117 -4.05 8.57 9.21
N PHE A 118 -4.17 7.38 8.62
CA PHE A 118 -3.73 7.07 7.25
C PHE A 118 -2.25 7.42 7.01
N ASP A 119 -1.34 7.17 7.97
CA ASP A 119 0.09 7.51 7.84
C ASP A 119 0.73 6.80 6.64
N GLY A 120 0.98 7.58 5.60
CA GLY A 120 1.45 7.10 4.30
C GLY A 120 0.38 6.45 3.41
N GLY A 121 -0.86 6.30 3.91
CA GLY A 121 -2.03 5.81 3.19
C GLY A 121 -2.86 6.92 2.53
N GLY A 122 -4.18 6.70 2.37
CA GLY A 122 -5.11 7.65 1.79
C GLY A 122 -5.13 7.62 0.25
N LEU A 123 -5.19 8.79 -0.38
CA LEU A 123 -5.25 8.91 -1.85
C LEU A 123 -3.86 8.86 -2.45
N HIS A 124 -3.64 7.96 -3.39
CA HIS A 124 -2.42 7.90 -4.17
C HIS A 124 -2.72 8.14 -5.65
N GLN A 125 -1.96 9.05 -6.27
CA GLN A 125 -2.11 9.39 -7.68
C GLN A 125 -0.75 9.44 -8.37
N ILE A 126 -0.68 8.84 -9.57
CA ILE A 126 0.52 8.83 -10.38
C ILE A 126 0.15 9.29 -11.78
N VAL A 127 0.79 10.36 -12.22
CA VAL A 127 0.60 10.94 -13.55
C VAL A 127 1.42 10.20 -14.61
N ARG A 128 1.16 10.44 -15.88
CA ARG A 128 2.00 9.96 -17.00
C ARG A 128 3.49 10.23 -16.70
N GLY A 129 4.35 9.26 -16.98
CA GLY A 129 5.79 9.32 -16.67
C GLY A 129 6.14 9.01 -15.21
N GLY A 130 5.15 8.99 -14.31
CA GLY A 130 5.37 8.66 -12.90
C GLY A 130 5.63 7.16 -12.70
N LYS A 131 6.30 6.85 -11.59
CA LYS A 131 6.72 5.48 -11.23
C LYS A 131 6.88 5.33 -9.72
N LEU A 132 6.96 4.09 -9.27
CA LEU A 132 7.34 3.72 -7.92
C LEU A 132 8.30 2.52 -8.00
N GLY A 133 9.57 2.74 -7.70
CA GLY A 133 10.61 1.70 -7.71
C GLY A 133 10.24 0.52 -6.80
N ILE A 134 10.81 -0.65 -7.09
CA ILE A 134 10.59 -1.83 -6.25
C ILE A 134 11.15 -1.58 -4.85
N HIS A 135 10.34 -1.88 -3.85
CA HIS A 135 10.65 -1.63 -2.45
C HIS A 135 9.95 -2.61 -1.51
N ALA A 136 10.49 -2.74 -0.32
CA ALA A 136 9.75 -3.20 0.85
C ALA A 136 9.34 -1.98 1.68
N ASP A 137 8.13 -1.99 2.19
CA ASP A 137 7.58 -0.89 2.98
C ASP A 137 8.27 -0.69 4.33
N PHE A 138 8.05 0.48 4.94
CA PHE A 138 8.40 0.68 6.35
C PHE A 138 7.62 -0.32 7.22
N ASN A 139 8.27 -0.83 8.26
CA ASN A 139 7.73 -1.91 9.07
C ASN A 139 7.10 -1.48 10.40
N LYS A 140 7.24 -0.22 10.79
CA LYS A 140 6.69 0.32 12.05
C LYS A 140 5.91 1.60 11.82
N HIS A 141 4.72 1.69 12.46
CA HIS A 141 3.98 2.95 12.53
C HIS A 141 4.79 4.01 13.27
N ARG A 142 4.93 5.20 12.68
CA ARG A 142 5.84 6.24 13.20
C ARG A 142 5.48 6.72 14.60
N GLN A 143 4.17 6.84 14.88
CA GLN A 143 3.66 7.41 16.12
C GLN A 143 3.38 6.35 17.19
N TYR A 144 2.85 5.18 16.80
CA TYR A 144 2.32 4.19 17.74
C TYR A 144 3.22 2.98 17.93
N ASN A 145 4.33 2.88 17.22
CA ASN A 145 5.27 1.75 17.27
C ASN A 145 4.63 0.38 17.02
N LEU A 146 3.53 0.36 16.25
CA LEU A 146 2.85 -0.86 15.83
C LEU A 146 3.55 -1.48 14.62
N ASP A 147 3.50 -2.80 14.51
CA ASP A 147 4.04 -3.55 13.36
C ASP A 147 3.09 -3.47 12.18
N ARG A 148 3.57 -3.02 11.02
CA ARG A 148 2.79 -3.00 9.78
C ARG A 148 2.65 -4.42 9.25
N ARG A 149 1.42 -4.88 9.03
CA ARG A 149 1.12 -6.25 8.66
C ARG A 149 0.53 -6.41 7.27
N LEU A 150 -0.35 -5.50 6.86
CA LEU A 150 -1.06 -5.59 5.58
C LEU A 150 -1.09 -4.26 4.86
N ASN A 151 -1.05 -4.36 3.54
CA ASN A 151 -1.47 -3.31 2.62
C ASN A 151 -2.78 -3.70 1.96
N LEU A 152 -3.67 -2.75 1.82
CA LEU A 152 -4.84 -2.81 0.95
C LEU A 152 -4.76 -1.67 -0.06
N LEU A 153 -4.91 -2.00 -1.35
CA LEU A 153 -5.02 -1.03 -2.44
C LEU A 153 -6.35 -1.25 -3.15
N LEU A 154 -7.21 -0.23 -3.20
CA LEU A 154 -8.38 -0.20 -4.07
C LEU A 154 -8.05 0.66 -5.30
N TYR A 155 -8.04 0.06 -6.47
CA TYR A 155 -7.76 0.76 -7.73
C TYR A 155 -9.02 1.37 -8.34
N LEU A 156 -8.88 2.58 -8.90
CA LEU A 156 -9.98 3.42 -9.38
C LEU A 156 -9.84 3.78 -10.87
N ASN A 157 -9.22 2.92 -11.68
CA ASN A 157 -8.84 3.27 -13.06
C ASN A 157 -9.76 2.56 -14.07
N LYS A 158 -10.79 3.26 -14.53
CA LYS A 158 -11.65 2.80 -15.64
C LYS A 158 -10.85 2.74 -16.95
N ASP A 159 -11.17 1.77 -17.78
CA ASP A 159 -10.59 1.60 -19.12
C ASP A 159 -9.05 1.54 -19.15
N TRP A 160 -8.43 1.10 -18.03
CA TRP A 160 -6.99 0.97 -17.92
C TRP A 160 -6.49 -0.18 -18.79
N LYS A 161 -5.58 0.12 -19.72
CA LYS A 161 -5.05 -0.85 -20.69
C LYS A 161 -3.66 -1.33 -20.29
N GLU A 162 -3.31 -2.57 -20.64
CA GLU A 162 -2.00 -3.17 -20.46
C GLU A 162 -0.85 -2.26 -20.89
N GLN A 163 -0.98 -1.64 -22.04
CA GLN A 163 0.04 -0.77 -22.63
C GLN A 163 0.31 0.52 -21.84
N TYR A 164 -0.58 0.89 -20.91
CA TYR A 164 -0.36 2.05 -20.04
C TYR A 164 0.65 1.76 -18.94
N GLY A 165 0.94 0.47 -18.68
CA GLY A 165 1.82 0.03 -17.61
C GLY A 165 1.22 0.23 -16.22
N GLY A 166 2.07 0.44 -15.24
CA GLY A 166 1.65 0.68 -13.85
C GLY A 166 1.13 -0.55 -13.12
N HIS A 167 1.40 -1.77 -13.64
CA HIS A 167 1.14 -3.00 -12.91
C HIS A 167 1.85 -2.95 -11.56
N LEU A 168 1.17 -3.41 -10.51
CA LEU A 168 1.87 -3.73 -9.28
C LEU A 168 2.67 -5.01 -9.53
N GLU A 169 3.98 -4.89 -9.57
CA GLU A 169 4.90 -6.01 -9.67
C GLU A 169 5.21 -6.56 -8.28
N LEU A 170 5.17 -7.90 -8.15
CA LEU A 170 5.55 -8.62 -6.94
C LEU A 170 6.77 -9.47 -7.27
N TRP A 171 7.85 -9.25 -6.50
CA TRP A 171 9.15 -9.84 -6.77
C TRP A 171 9.53 -10.88 -5.70
N ASP A 172 10.30 -11.88 -6.13
CA ASP A 172 10.89 -12.85 -5.23
C ASP A 172 11.84 -12.18 -4.21
N ARG A 173 12.13 -12.90 -3.13
CA ARG A 173 12.95 -12.41 -2.02
C ARG A 173 14.36 -12.01 -2.46
N GLU A 174 14.92 -12.71 -3.42
CA GLU A 174 16.25 -12.51 -3.99
C GLU A 174 16.30 -11.41 -5.06
N MET A 175 15.15 -10.85 -5.45
CA MET A 175 15.02 -9.82 -6.51
C MET A 175 15.50 -10.32 -7.89
N THR A 176 15.33 -11.59 -8.17
CA THR A 176 15.73 -12.20 -9.45
C THR A 176 14.60 -12.26 -10.46
N HIS A 177 13.34 -12.43 -10.00
CA HIS A 177 12.18 -12.58 -10.86
C HIS A 177 10.98 -11.74 -10.36
N CYS A 178 10.26 -11.16 -11.30
CA CYS A 178 8.90 -10.66 -11.06
C CYS A 178 7.94 -11.84 -11.21
N GLU A 179 7.43 -12.34 -10.08
CA GLU A 179 6.58 -13.53 -10.01
C GLU A 179 5.12 -13.24 -10.37
N ALA A 180 4.64 -12.02 -10.07
CA ALA A 180 3.27 -11.63 -10.37
C ALA A 180 3.17 -10.16 -10.77
N LYS A 181 2.22 -9.86 -11.67
CA LYS A 181 1.88 -8.50 -12.10
C LYS A 181 0.38 -8.31 -11.99
N VAL A 182 -0.02 -7.27 -11.26
CA VAL A 182 -1.43 -6.94 -11.04
C VAL A 182 -1.75 -5.64 -11.75
N LEU A 183 -2.57 -5.69 -12.80
CA LEU A 183 -3.03 -4.51 -13.53
C LEU A 183 -3.97 -3.68 -12.63
N PRO A 184 -3.78 -2.36 -12.49
CA PRO A 184 -4.53 -1.52 -11.56
C PRO A 184 -5.91 -1.10 -12.12
N VAL A 185 -6.77 -2.06 -12.47
CA VAL A 185 -8.08 -1.79 -13.05
C VAL A 185 -9.12 -1.31 -12.02
N PHE A 186 -10.18 -0.70 -12.49
CA PHE A 186 -11.27 -0.19 -11.67
C PHE A 186 -11.89 -1.28 -10.79
N ASN A 187 -12.18 -0.93 -9.53
CA ASN A 187 -12.82 -1.80 -8.54
C ASN A 187 -12.07 -3.13 -8.25
N ARG A 188 -10.75 -3.12 -8.44
CA ARG A 188 -9.86 -4.20 -8.04
C ARG A 188 -9.26 -3.87 -6.68
N VAL A 189 -9.41 -4.78 -5.73
CA VAL A 189 -8.75 -4.73 -4.44
C VAL A 189 -7.55 -5.67 -4.45
N MET A 190 -6.41 -5.17 -4.01
CA MET A 190 -5.19 -5.94 -3.77
C MET A 190 -4.87 -5.89 -2.29
N ILE A 191 -4.74 -7.05 -1.65
CA ILE A 191 -4.33 -7.18 -0.25
C ILE A 191 -3.07 -8.03 -0.21
N PHE A 192 -2.04 -7.57 0.49
CA PHE A 192 -0.80 -8.32 0.63
C PHE A 192 -0.12 -8.09 1.98
N GLY A 193 0.58 -9.13 2.43
CA GLY A 193 1.37 -9.09 3.66
C GLY A 193 2.61 -8.21 3.53
N THR A 194 3.05 -7.59 4.62
CA THR A 194 4.24 -6.74 4.65
C THR A 194 5.31 -7.33 5.58
N THR A 195 6.46 -7.63 5.00
CA THR A 195 7.71 -8.01 5.67
C THR A 195 8.86 -7.26 5.03
N ASP A 196 10.07 -7.44 5.53
CA ASP A 196 11.28 -6.85 4.93
C ASP A 196 11.60 -7.35 3.52
N PHE A 197 10.89 -8.41 3.07
CA PHE A 197 11.14 -9.11 1.81
C PHE A 197 9.93 -9.14 0.87
N THR A 198 8.87 -8.43 1.20
CA THR A 198 7.70 -8.30 0.30
C THR A 198 7.96 -7.18 -0.71
N TYR A 199 8.84 -7.47 -1.67
CA TYR A 199 9.27 -6.50 -2.68
C TYR A 199 8.19 -6.28 -3.73
N HIS A 200 7.74 -5.03 -3.86
CA HIS A 200 6.69 -4.64 -4.79
C HIS A 200 6.88 -3.20 -5.30
N GLY A 201 6.21 -2.88 -6.40
CA GLY A 201 6.24 -1.54 -6.98
C GLY A 201 5.68 -1.52 -8.41
N HIS A 202 5.83 -0.41 -9.09
CA HIS A 202 5.61 -0.29 -10.55
C HIS A 202 6.74 0.59 -11.11
N PRO A 203 7.89 -0.01 -11.35
CA PRO A 203 9.15 0.71 -11.57
C PRO A 203 9.24 1.37 -12.94
N ASP A 204 8.44 0.96 -13.90
CA ASP A 204 8.43 1.54 -15.24
C ASP A 204 7.51 2.77 -15.29
N PRO A 205 7.95 3.86 -15.95
CA PRO A 205 7.12 5.05 -16.13
C PRO A 205 5.80 4.77 -16.82
N LEU A 206 4.71 5.36 -16.32
CA LEU A 206 3.38 5.24 -16.91
C LEU A 206 3.34 5.82 -18.34
N ARG A 207 2.59 5.13 -19.22
CA ARG A 207 2.40 5.50 -20.63
C ARG A 207 0.92 5.79 -20.96
N CYS A 208 0.09 6.01 -19.92
CA CYS A 208 -1.31 6.38 -20.12
C CYS A 208 -1.43 7.73 -20.83
N PRO A 209 -2.59 8.07 -21.43
CA PRO A 209 -2.88 9.40 -21.92
C PRO A 209 -2.66 10.48 -20.86
N GLU A 210 -2.38 11.72 -21.26
CA GLU A 210 -2.04 12.81 -20.32
C GLU A 210 -3.18 13.17 -19.38
N GLU A 211 -4.41 13.04 -19.82
CA GLU A 211 -5.63 13.26 -19.04
C GLU A 211 -5.91 12.14 -18.03
N MET A 212 -5.26 11.00 -18.18
CA MET A 212 -5.42 9.86 -17.27
C MET A 212 -4.32 9.83 -16.21
N THR A 213 -4.69 9.35 -15.05
CA THR A 213 -3.73 9.09 -13.95
C THR A 213 -4.06 7.77 -13.29
N ARG A 214 -3.04 7.08 -12.77
CA ARG A 214 -3.22 5.86 -11.98
C ARG A 214 -3.59 6.24 -10.55
N LYS A 215 -4.83 5.93 -10.15
CA LYS A 215 -5.41 6.27 -8.86
C LYS A 215 -5.62 5.03 -8.01
N SER A 216 -5.38 5.16 -6.71
CA SER A 216 -5.74 4.16 -5.73
C SER A 216 -6.03 4.78 -4.36
N LEU A 217 -6.90 4.12 -3.59
CA LEU A 217 -6.93 4.28 -2.14
C LEU A 217 -5.95 3.26 -1.55
N ALA A 218 -5.18 3.67 -0.54
CA ALA A 218 -4.24 2.82 0.16
C ALA A 218 -4.53 2.84 1.66
N LEU A 219 -4.67 1.65 2.26
CA LEU A 219 -4.83 1.48 3.70
C LEU A 219 -3.78 0.50 4.21
N TYR A 220 -3.34 0.74 5.43
CA TYR A 220 -2.37 -0.10 6.11
C TYR A 220 -2.95 -0.59 7.42
N TYR A 221 -2.68 -1.87 7.71
CA TYR A 221 -3.15 -2.48 8.95
C TYR A 221 -1.96 -3.01 9.74
N PHE A 222 -2.05 -2.86 11.02
CA PHE A 222 -0.97 -3.08 11.96
C PHE A 222 -1.34 -4.15 12.98
N SER A 223 -0.39 -4.57 13.79
CA SER A 223 -0.60 -5.35 15.01
C SER A 223 0.38 -4.91 16.10
N ASN A 224 0.04 -5.22 17.34
CA ASN A 224 0.96 -5.04 18.46
C ASN A 224 1.89 -6.26 18.57
N GLY A 225 3.00 -6.23 17.85
CA GLY A 225 3.92 -7.34 17.68
C GLY A 225 3.63 -8.18 16.44
N ARG A 226 4.59 -9.05 16.09
CA ARG A 226 4.53 -10.03 15.01
C ARG A 226 5.25 -11.31 15.42
N PRO A 227 5.06 -12.44 14.70
CA PRO A 227 5.76 -13.68 14.98
C PRO A 227 7.28 -13.47 15.10
N PRO A 228 7.97 -14.16 16.02
CA PRO A 228 9.41 -13.96 16.25
C PRO A 228 10.26 -14.09 14.98
N GLU A 229 9.89 -15.00 14.08
CA GLU A 229 10.55 -15.24 12.80
C GLU A 229 10.42 -14.09 11.79
N GLU A 230 9.45 -13.21 11.99
CA GLU A 230 9.24 -12.02 11.16
C GLU A 230 9.84 -10.75 11.77
N ILE A 231 10.41 -10.83 12.99
CA ILE A 231 10.96 -9.66 13.67
C ILE A 231 12.27 -9.24 13.02
N SER A 232 12.30 -8.00 12.55
CA SER A 232 13.50 -7.34 12.05
C SER A 232 13.73 -6.01 12.77
N GLY A 233 14.87 -5.40 12.53
CA GLY A 233 15.11 -4.03 13.03
C GLY A 233 14.19 -3.02 12.35
N ASP A 234 13.80 -1.95 13.05
CA ASP A 234 13.00 -0.88 12.50
C ASP A 234 13.64 -0.25 11.26
N HIS A 235 12.88 -0.09 10.20
CA HIS A 235 13.36 0.53 8.97
C HIS A 235 12.26 1.37 8.29
N THR A 236 12.71 2.34 7.52
CA THR A 236 11.88 3.06 6.54
C THR A 236 11.79 2.22 5.26
N THR A 237 11.04 2.69 4.27
CA THR A 237 10.96 2.05 2.93
C THR A 237 12.35 1.70 2.39
N ILE A 238 12.54 0.44 2.02
CA ILE A 238 13.79 -0.11 1.48
C ILE A 238 13.62 -0.32 -0.02
N PHE A 239 14.25 0.53 -0.83
CA PHE A 239 14.24 0.37 -2.28
C PHE A 239 15.28 -0.64 -2.76
N ARG A 240 14.91 -1.45 -3.76
CA ARG A 240 15.77 -2.42 -4.46
C ARG A 240 15.76 -2.16 -5.95
N ALA A 241 16.93 -2.19 -6.58
CA ALA A 241 17.04 -2.12 -8.02
C ALA A 241 16.75 -3.49 -8.65
N ARG A 242 15.99 -3.52 -9.74
CA ARG A 242 15.75 -4.74 -10.54
C ARG A 242 17.02 -5.14 -11.34
N ARG A 243 17.81 -4.17 -11.76
CA ARG A 243 19.01 -4.31 -12.59
C ARG A 243 19.87 -3.06 -12.42
N ASP A 244 21.07 -3.15 -12.93
CA ASP A 244 21.93 -1.96 -13.06
C ASP A 244 21.21 -0.91 -13.91
N GLY A 245 20.94 0.26 -13.33
CA GLY A 245 20.33 1.39 -14.02
C GLY A 245 18.89 1.76 -13.61
N ASP A 246 18.18 0.97 -12.82
CA ASP A 246 16.87 1.40 -12.26
C ASP A 246 17.04 2.64 -11.37
N PHE A 247 18.09 2.69 -10.59
CA PHE A 247 18.64 3.86 -9.88
C PHE A 247 20.05 3.54 -9.39
N THR A 248 20.91 4.54 -9.33
CA THR A 248 22.28 4.38 -8.79
C THR A 248 22.24 4.64 -7.29
N PRO A 249 22.49 3.64 -6.40
CA PRO A 249 22.57 3.89 -4.97
C PRO A 249 23.65 4.93 -4.68
N THR A 250 23.30 6.00 -3.99
CA THR A 250 24.30 7.00 -3.59
C THR A 250 25.36 6.34 -2.71
N MET A 251 26.58 6.88 -2.69
CA MET A 251 27.68 6.35 -1.87
C MET A 251 27.28 6.22 -0.39
N ARG A 252 26.47 7.14 0.13
CA ARG A 252 25.88 7.05 1.49
C ARG A 252 24.97 5.82 1.68
N GLN A 253 24.22 5.45 0.66
CA GLN A 253 23.32 4.29 0.70
C GLN A 253 24.09 2.97 0.61
N ARG A 254 25.14 2.93 -0.23
CA ARG A 254 26.07 1.79 -0.30
C ARG A 254 26.77 1.57 1.04
N ILE A 255 27.29 2.64 1.66
CA ILE A 255 27.93 2.56 2.99
C ILE A 255 26.92 2.15 4.05
N ALA A 256 25.68 2.66 4.03
CA ALA A 256 24.65 2.28 4.99
C ALA A 256 24.19 0.83 4.84
N SER A 257 24.16 0.30 3.61
CA SER A 257 23.87 -1.12 3.34
C SER A 257 24.99 -2.00 3.91
N VAL A 258 26.22 -1.73 3.52
CA VAL A 258 27.39 -2.48 4.02
C VAL A 258 27.54 -2.39 5.54
N ALA A 259 27.28 -1.22 6.13
CA ALA A 259 27.30 -1.04 7.58
C ALA A 259 26.18 -1.84 8.30
N LYS A 260 25.02 -2.00 7.69
CA LYS A 260 23.94 -2.86 8.22
C LYS A 260 24.35 -4.33 8.26
N ASP A 261 25.08 -4.78 7.24
CA ASP A 261 25.49 -6.18 7.10
C ASP A 261 26.72 -6.52 7.98
N LEU A 262 27.53 -5.53 8.33
CA LEU A 262 28.80 -5.73 9.05
C LEU A 262 28.76 -5.30 10.52
N LEU A 263 27.82 -4.45 10.95
CA LEU A 263 27.80 -3.92 12.31
C LEU A 263 26.78 -4.65 13.20
N PRO A 264 27.18 -5.04 14.42
CA PRO A 264 26.26 -5.63 15.39
C PRO A 264 25.07 -4.69 15.68
N PRO A 265 23.87 -5.23 15.94
CA PRO A 265 22.64 -4.43 16.17
C PRO A 265 22.79 -3.34 17.25
N ILE A 266 23.65 -3.59 18.24
CA ILE A 266 23.92 -2.65 19.35
C ILE A 266 24.63 -1.38 18.89
N VAL A 267 25.53 -1.48 17.91
CA VAL A 267 26.25 -0.35 17.33
C VAL A 267 25.33 0.48 16.45
N MET A 268 24.46 -0.18 15.70
CA MET A 268 23.44 0.48 14.87
C MET A 268 22.41 1.27 15.70
N ARG A 269 22.04 0.76 16.87
CA ARG A 269 21.15 1.44 17.84
C ARG A 269 21.78 2.74 18.38
N ARG A 270 23.08 2.75 18.66
CA ARG A 270 23.80 3.96 19.12
C ARG A 270 23.92 5.02 18.04
N LEU A 271 24.21 4.62 16.79
CA LEU A 271 24.32 5.55 15.66
C LEU A 271 22.99 6.21 15.31
N ARG A 272 21.85 5.54 15.51
CA ARG A 272 20.51 6.11 15.32
C ARG A 272 20.14 7.12 16.41
N LYS A 273 20.46 6.83 17.69
CA LYS A 273 20.15 7.72 18.80
C LYS A 273 20.86 9.09 18.70
N ASN A 274 22.05 9.13 18.12
CA ASN A 274 22.80 10.37 17.90
C ASN A 274 22.29 11.20 16.69
N ARG A 275 21.49 10.60 15.79
CA ARG A 275 20.86 11.35 14.65
C ARG A 275 19.56 12.03 15.03
N SER A 276 18.81 11.50 16.00
CA SER A 276 17.59 12.11 16.51
C SER A 276 17.85 13.29 17.47
N ALA A 277 19.02 13.33 18.08
CA ALA A 277 19.44 14.40 19.01
C ALA A 277 20.06 15.64 18.30
N GLY A 278 20.31 15.58 17.00
CA GLY A 278 20.91 16.68 16.22
C GLY A 278 19.93 17.39 15.26
N ALA A 279 18.62 17.15 15.39
CA ALA A 279 17.56 17.73 14.54
C ALA A 279 16.47 18.45 15.38
N SER A 280 16.88 18.98 16.54
CA SER A 280 16.04 19.90 17.34
C SER A 280 16.53 21.34 17.18
#